data_6ffc1a59a1f5a7ce817b35bc251c9d66
#
_entry.id   6ffc1a59a1f5a7ce817b35bc251c9d66
#
_cell.length_a   1.000
_cell.length_b   1.000
_cell.length_c   1.000
_cell.angle_alpha   90.00
_cell.angle_beta   90.00
_cell.angle_gamma   90.00
#
_symmetry.space_group_name_H-M   'P 1'
#
loop_
_entity.id
_entity.type
_entity.pdbx_description
1 polymer ?
#
loop_
_entity_poly.entity_id
_entity_poly.type
_entity_poly.pdbx_seq_one_letter_code
_entity_poly.pdbx_strand_id
1 'polypeptide(L)'
;MEERTVHSTDDDSDGATGGQPWRAALLVEYEGTRYAGFQLQVEDPTIQGELEQALAKFTGQGSRVRGASRTDSGAHAKGQVVDFLTSTQHPLEKFAPAMNFHLPEDINVLEAYRVDQDFNSRRCALSRTYQYSILNRLSPSPLRRLTHLWVREPLDVARMNEAAQLLVGTHDFRSLAVGHPEDRSAVRNVMRWDVTRNGDTVVIECEANGFMKQQIRKSNGILVEIGRGKYPVEKITQALEGNPGETPLLSAHGLCLISVKYPSSTRFGPE
;
A
#
# COMPACT_ATOMS: atom_id res chain seq x y z
N MET A 1 70.86 3.54 -34.15
CA MET A 1 69.58 4.27 -34.09
C MET A 1 68.51 3.18 -34.03
N GLU A 2 68.19 2.72 -32.80
CA GLU A 2 67.24 1.65 -32.55
C GLU A 2 65.92 2.27 -32.04
N GLU A 3 64.88 2.03 -32.77
CA GLU A 3 63.50 2.42 -32.35
C GLU A 3 63.01 1.38 -31.33
N ARG A 4 62.68 1.88 -30.14
CA ARG A 4 61.97 1.08 -29.14
C ARG A 4 60.46 1.26 -29.34
N THR A 5 59.85 0.18 -29.78
CA THR A 5 58.35 0.05 -29.78
C THR A 5 57.86 -0.15 -28.35
N VAL A 6 57.02 0.77 -27.87
CA VAL A 6 56.33 0.66 -26.58
C VAL A 6 55.02 -0.12 -26.85
N HIS A 7 54.87 -1.32 -26.30
CA HIS A 7 53.63 -2.02 -26.19
C HIS A 7 52.82 -1.45 -25.01
N SER A 8 51.73 -0.78 -25.30
CA SER A 8 50.68 -0.47 -24.32
C SER A 8 49.72 -1.66 -24.27
N THR A 9 49.75 -2.42 -23.18
CA THR A 9 48.73 -3.35 -22.82
C THR A 9 47.81 -2.66 -21.82
N ASP A 10 46.78 -1.99 -22.30
CA ASP A 10 45.61 -1.61 -21.49
C ASP A 10 44.44 -2.51 -21.90
N ASP A 11 44.38 -3.65 -21.24
CA ASP A 11 43.20 -4.54 -21.25
C ASP A 11 42.51 -4.36 -19.90
N ASP A 12 41.83 -3.21 -19.74
CA ASP A 12 40.85 -2.96 -18.69
C ASP A 12 39.47 -3.35 -19.22
N SER A 13 39.25 -4.63 -19.46
CA SER A 13 37.92 -5.20 -19.55
C SER A 13 37.34 -5.29 -18.15
N ASP A 14 36.82 -4.18 -17.64
CA ASP A 14 36.00 -4.13 -16.43
C ASP A 14 34.72 -4.93 -16.72
N GLY A 15 34.75 -6.20 -16.39
CA GLY A 15 33.70 -7.18 -16.62
C GLY A 15 32.47 -6.83 -15.82
N ALA A 16 31.46 -6.27 -16.46
CA ALA A 16 30.12 -6.21 -15.94
C ALA A 16 29.62 -7.64 -15.68
N THR A 17 29.88 -8.15 -14.47
CA THR A 17 29.37 -9.44 -13.97
C THR A 17 27.87 -9.35 -13.64
N GLY A 18 27.06 -8.96 -14.61
CA GLY A 18 25.61 -8.97 -14.51
C GLY A 18 25.05 -10.31 -15.00
N GLY A 19 24.46 -11.11 -14.12
CA GLY A 19 23.67 -12.27 -14.51
C GLY A 19 22.47 -11.89 -15.40
N GLN A 20 21.79 -12.90 -15.96
CA GLN A 20 20.54 -12.62 -16.67
C GLN A 20 19.51 -11.94 -15.73
N PRO A 21 18.82 -10.86 -16.18
CA PRO A 21 17.83 -10.21 -15.37
C PRO A 21 16.71 -11.17 -14.95
N TRP A 22 16.33 -11.13 -13.68
CA TRP A 22 15.22 -11.88 -13.12
C TRP A 22 14.35 -10.97 -12.25
N ARG A 23 13.11 -11.41 -11.96
CA ARG A 23 12.17 -10.61 -11.18
C ARG A 23 12.09 -11.11 -9.75
N ALA A 24 12.27 -10.18 -8.81
CA ALA A 24 12.03 -10.39 -7.39
C ALA A 24 10.74 -9.71 -6.96
N ALA A 25 10.08 -10.26 -5.96
CA ALA A 25 9.02 -9.61 -5.21
C ALA A 25 9.37 -9.63 -3.71
N LEU A 26 8.99 -8.57 -3.00
CA LEU A 26 9.17 -8.45 -1.55
C LEU A 26 7.81 -8.24 -0.89
N LEU A 27 7.61 -8.88 0.26
CA LEU A 27 6.56 -8.56 1.21
C LEU A 27 7.11 -7.52 2.19
N VAL A 28 6.43 -6.37 2.30
CA VAL A 28 6.93 -5.21 3.03
C VAL A 28 5.89 -4.72 4.04
N GLU A 29 6.35 -4.47 5.26
CA GLU A 29 5.62 -3.79 6.32
C GLU A 29 6.20 -2.39 6.55
N TYR A 30 5.34 -1.38 6.82
CA TYR A 30 5.80 -0.04 7.16
C TYR A 30 4.82 0.77 8.00
N GLU A 31 5.38 1.64 8.83
CA GLU A 31 4.71 2.71 9.54
C GLU A 31 4.87 4.01 8.71
N GLY A 32 3.79 4.48 8.09
CA GLY A 32 3.85 5.48 7.02
C GLY A 32 3.82 6.94 7.47
N THR A 33 3.81 7.24 8.78
CA THR A 33 3.56 8.61 9.31
C THR A 33 4.53 9.65 8.77
N ARG A 34 5.81 9.30 8.58
CA ARG A 34 6.86 10.21 8.13
C ARG A 34 6.95 10.36 6.60
N TYR A 35 6.13 9.64 5.84
CA TYR A 35 6.26 9.54 4.39
C TYR A 35 5.11 10.23 3.66
N ALA A 36 5.43 10.85 2.53
CA ALA A 36 4.45 11.43 1.60
C ALA A 36 3.66 10.38 0.82
N GLY A 37 3.60 9.16 1.36
CA GLY A 37 2.93 7.99 0.83
C GLY A 37 3.90 6.99 0.18
N PHE A 38 3.33 6.02 -0.54
CA PHE A 38 4.13 4.97 -1.17
C PHE A 38 4.91 5.46 -2.39
N GLN A 39 4.22 6.15 -3.32
CA GLN A 39 4.75 6.50 -4.64
C GLN A 39 5.87 7.52 -4.56
N LEU A 40 6.99 7.27 -5.27
CA LEU A 40 8.13 8.18 -5.37
C LEU A 40 7.70 9.60 -5.78
N GLN A 41 8.20 10.59 -5.05
CA GLN A 41 8.07 12.03 -5.30
C GLN A 41 9.46 12.67 -5.31
N VAL A 42 9.57 13.86 -5.89
CA VAL A 42 10.89 14.49 -6.13
C VAL A 42 11.50 15.03 -4.84
N GLU A 43 10.70 15.64 -3.97
CA GLU A 43 11.19 16.41 -2.81
C GLU A 43 10.90 15.74 -1.47
N ASP A 44 9.93 14.83 -1.41
CA ASP A 44 9.48 14.24 -0.15
C ASP A 44 9.96 12.80 0.04
N PRO A 45 10.22 12.36 1.29
CA PRO A 45 10.52 10.97 1.59
C PRO A 45 9.29 10.09 1.30
N THR A 46 9.51 8.96 0.64
CA THR A 46 8.47 8.02 0.24
C THR A 46 8.92 6.59 0.48
N ILE A 47 7.97 5.68 0.73
CA ILE A 47 8.28 4.25 0.94
C ILE A 47 9.02 3.67 -0.28
N GLN A 48 8.59 3.99 -1.50
CA GLN A 48 9.25 3.55 -2.73
C GLN A 48 10.69 4.08 -2.82
N GLY A 49 10.93 5.33 -2.45
CA GLY A 49 12.27 5.93 -2.48
C GLY A 49 13.24 5.23 -1.53
N GLU A 50 12.82 4.94 -0.30
CA GLU A 50 13.64 4.21 0.68
C GLU A 50 13.95 2.78 0.21
N LEU A 51 12.95 2.08 -0.34
CA LEU A 51 13.14 0.73 -0.89
C LEU A 51 14.13 0.73 -2.07
N GLU A 52 14.01 1.68 -3.01
CA GLU A 52 14.92 1.81 -4.16
C GLU A 52 16.36 2.14 -3.72
N GLN A 53 16.53 3.01 -2.72
CA GLN A 53 17.84 3.34 -2.15
C GLN A 53 18.49 2.14 -1.42
N ALA A 54 17.72 1.45 -0.58
CA ALA A 54 18.19 0.25 0.12
C ALA A 54 18.60 -0.85 -0.87
N LEU A 55 17.78 -1.05 -1.92
CA LEU A 55 18.05 -2.01 -2.99
C LEU A 55 19.35 -1.68 -3.75
N ALA A 56 19.56 -0.40 -4.09
CA ALA A 56 20.79 0.05 -4.76
C ALA A 56 22.02 -0.17 -3.89
N LYS A 57 21.94 0.11 -2.58
CA LYS A 57 23.03 -0.15 -1.63
C LYS A 57 23.35 -1.63 -1.50
N PHE A 58 22.34 -2.50 -1.51
CA PHE A 58 22.51 -3.95 -1.38
C PHE A 58 23.05 -4.60 -2.65
N THR A 59 22.49 -4.24 -3.82
CA THR A 59 22.80 -4.92 -5.08
C THR A 59 23.88 -4.24 -5.92
N GLY A 60 24.26 -3.00 -5.58
CA GLY A 60 25.10 -2.15 -6.42
C GLY A 60 24.40 -1.63 -7.68
N GLN A 61 23.09 -1.88 -7.85
CA GLN A 61 22.34 -1.56 -9.06
C GLN A 61 21.04 -0.81 -8.71
N GLY A 62 20.77 0.26 -9.45
CA GLY A 62 19.48 0.96 -9.36
C GLY A 62 18.37 0.13 -10.03
N SER A 63 17.28 -0.12 -9.31
CA SER A 63 16.11 -0.81 -9.85
C SER A 63 14.84 -0.08 -9.45
N ARG A 64 13.92 0.06 -10.40
CA ARG A 64 12.61 0.69 -10.15
C ARG A 64 11.67 -0.30 -9.47
N VAL A 65 11.19 0.05 -8.29
CA VAL A 65 10.24 -0.72 -7.49
C VAL A 65 8.81 -0.38 -7.89
N ARG A 66 7.96 -1.40 -8.07
CA ARG A 66 6.51 -1.25 -8.28
C ARG A 66 5.77 -1.80 -7.07
N GLY A 67 4.80 -1.06 -6.54
CA GLY A 67 3.94 -1.52 -5.45
C GLY A 67 2.57 -2.01 -5.93
N ALA A 68 2.03 -3.01 -5.25
CA ALA A 68 0.69 -3.55 -5.49
C ALA A 68 -0.41 -2.53 -5.23
N SER A 69 -0.20 -1.65 -4.26
CA SER A 69 -1.12 -0.57 -3.94
C SER A 69 -0.36 0.71 -3.56
N ARG A 70 -0.89 1.85 -4.00
CA ARG A 70 -0.39 3.16 -3.57
C ARG A 70 -1.13 3.54 -2.30
N THR A 71 -0.41 3.58 -1.17
CA THR A 71 -0.95 4.13 0.07
C THR A 71 -0.79 5.65 0.10
N ASP A 72 -1.75 6.32 0.70
CA ASP A 72 -1.73 7.78 0.91
C ASP A 72 -0.61 8.19 1.90
N SER A 73 -0.24 9.48 1.89
CA SER A 73 0.65 10.08 2.91
C SER A 73 0.13 9.78 4.32
N GLY A 74 0.98 9.23 5.18
CA GLY A 74 0.65 8.85 6.56
C GLY A 74 -0.09 7.53 6.73
N ALA A 75 -0.40 6.78 5.66
CA ALA A 75 -1.01 5.46 5.75
C ALA A 75 0.04 4.35 5.87
N HIS A 76 -0.32 3.26 6.56
CA HIS A 76 0.55 2.13 6.87
C HIS A 76 0.31 0.92 5.98
N ALA A 77 1.19 -0.07 6.09
CA ALA A 77 0.97 -1.41 5.53
C ALA A 77 1.57 -2.48 6.43
N LYS A 78 0.87 -3.62 6.53
CA LYS A 78 1.38 -4.89 7.08
C LYS A 78 1.75 -5.88 5.99
N GLY A 79 1.21 -5.71 4.79
CA GLY A 79 1.37 -6.66 3.69
C GLY A 79 1.39 -5.97 2.33
N GLN A 80 2.23 -4.95 2.17
CA GLN A 80 2.51 -4.38 0.85
C GLN A 80 3.38 -5.35 0.05
N VAL A 81 3.03 -5.55 -1.20
CA VAL A 81 3.84 -6.33 -2.12
C VAL A 81 4.49 -5.41 -3.14
N VAL A 82 5.79 -5.54 -3.30
CA VAL A 82 6.52 -4.81 -4.33
C VAL A 82 7.26 -5.78 -5.24
N ASP A 83 7.48 -5.40 -6.51
CA ASP A 83 8.29 -6.16 -7.45
C ASP A 83 9.27 -5.26 -8.21
N PHE A 84 10.39 -5.85 -8.62
CA PHE A 84 11.43 -5.19 -9.42
C PHE A 84 12.24 -6.19 -10.24
N LEU A 85 12.97 -5.70 -11.25
CA LEU A 85 13.96 -6.48 -11.99
C LEU A 85 15.34 -6.29 -11.36
N THR A 86 16.11 -7.36 -11.30
CA THR A 86 17.50 -7.35 -10.83
C THR A 86 18.33 -8.36 -11.61
N SER A 87 19.63 -8.11 -11.75
CA SER A 87 20.62 -9.07 -12.28
C SER A 87 21.61 -9.52 -11.21
N THR A 88 21.33 -9.19 -9.93
CA THR A 88 22.19 -9.59 -8.82
C THR A 88 22.29 -11.11 -8.68
N GLN A 89 23.48 -11.59 -8.29
CA GLN A 89 23.77 -12.99 -7.99
C GLN A 89 23.55 -13.33 -6.50
N HIS A 90 23.13 -12.34 -5.70
CA HIS A 90 22.84 -12.61 -4.29
C HIS A 90 21.70 -13.61 -4.15
N PRO A 91 21.85 -14.61 -3.28
CA PRO A 91 20.79 -15.58 -3.01
C PRO A 91 19.58 -14.91 -2.36
N LEU A 92 18.39 -15.45 -2.64
CA LEU A 92 17.10 -14.85 -2.30
C LEU A 92 16.93 -14.60 -0.78
N GLU A 93 17.43 -15.52 0.04
CA GLU A 93 17.41 -15.44 1.51
C GLU A 93 18.22 -14.27 2.09
N LYS A 94 19.10 -13.67 1.29
CA LYS A 94 19.87 -12.47 1.71
C LYS A 94 19.10 -11.17 1.52
N PHE A 95 18.02 -11.16 0.74
CA PHE A 95 17.30 -9.91 0.43
C PHE A 95 16.70 -9.28 1.68
N ALA A 96 15.90 -10.00 2.45
CA ALA A 96 15.25 -9.42 3.63
C ALA A 96 16.29 -8.88 4.65
N PRO A 97 17.28 -9.65 5.12
CA PRO A 97 18.25 -9.12 6.08
C PRO A 97 19.11 -7.97 5.52
N ALA A 98 19.52 -8.03 4.25
CA ALA A 98 20.33 -6.96 3.67
C ALA A 98 19.54 -5.69 3.40
N MET A 99 18.30 -5.81 2.93
CA MET A 99 17.41 -4.66 2.78
C MET A 99 17.14 -3.99 4.13
N ASN A 100 16.81 -4.78 5.16
CA ASN A 100 16.51 -4.29 6.50
C ASN A 100 17.72 -3.63 7.20
N PHE A 101 18.94 -4.02 6.82
CA PHE A 101 20.14 -3.33 7.28
C PHE A 101 20.26 -1.88 6.73
N HIS A 102 19.74 -1.64 5.54
CA HIS A 102 19.82 -0.34 4.87
C HIS A 102 18.55 0.52 5.00
N LEU A 103 17.42 -0.10 5.35
CA LEU A 103 16.13 0.57 5.52
C LEU A 103 16.07 1.31 6.87
N PRO A 104 15.30 2.40 6.97
CA PRO A 104 14.96 3.00 8.26
C PRO A 104 14.05 2.06 9.08
N GLU A 105 14.03 2.25 10.40
CA GLU A 105 13.36 1.37 11.37
C GLU A 105 11.84 1.22 11.18
N ASP A 106 11.22 2.14 10.45
CA ASP A 106 9.78 2.16 10.16
C ASP A 106 9.40 1.49 8.82
N ILE A 107 10.38 0.88 8.13
CA ILE A 107 10.15 0.06 6.93
C ILE A 107 10.90 -1.25 7.08
N ASN A 108 10.21 -2.38 6.90
CA ASN A 108 10.79 -3.71 7.02
C ASN A 108 10.38 -4.62 5.87
N VAL A 109 11.33 -5.35 5.29
CA VAL A 109 11.08 -6.45 4.36
C VAL A 109 10.90 -7.73 5.18
N LEU A 110 9.73 -8.33 5.09
CA LEU A 110 9.39 -9.56 5.79
C LEU A 110 9.92 -10.78 5.06
N GLU A 111 9.70 -10.82 3.74
CA GLU A 111 10.03 -11.96 2.89
C GLU A 111 10.39 -11.51 1.47
N ALA A 112 11.16 -12.34 0.77
CA ALA A 112 11.55 -12.15 -0.61
C ALA A 112 11.23 -13.39 -1.44
N TYR A 113 10.81 -13.20 -2.70
CA TYR A 113 10.40 -14.27 -3.60
C TYR A 113 10.98 -14.06 -4.99
N ARG A 114 11.32 -15.14 -5.66
CA ARG A 114 11.54 -15.14 -7.09
C ARG A 114 10.20 -15.37 -7.78
N VAL A 115 9.85 -14.51 -8.72
CA VAL A 115 8.57 -14.56 -9.44
C VAL A 115 8.80 -14.61 -10.94
N ASP A 116 7.74 -14.92 -11.70
CA ASP A 116 7.78 -14.96 -13.15
C ASP A 116 8.16 -13.59 -13.75
N GLN A 117 8.82 -13.60 -14.90
CA GLN A 117 9.32 -12.37 -15.56
C GLN A 117 8.21 -11.35 -15.89
N ASP A 118 7.02 -11.82 -16.18
CA ASP A 118 5.83 -11.02 -16.51
C ASP A 118 5.02 -10.60 -15.26
N PHE A 119 5.38 -11.13 -14.07
CA PHE A 119 4.70 -10.75 -12.84
C PHE A 119 4.68 -9.24 -12.64
N ASN A 120 3.54 -8.74 -12.19
CA ASN A 120 3.32 -7.34 -11.86
C ASN A 120 2.51 -7.26 -10.58
N SER A 121 3.12 -6.84 -9.49
CA SER A 121 2.49 -6.77 -8.16
C SER A 121 1.15 -6.06 -8.16
N ARG A 122 0.95 -5.07 -9.02
CA ARG A 122 -0.29 -4.31 -9.12
C ARG A 122 -1.35 -4.96 -10.00
N ARG A 123 -0.95 -5.46 -11.19
CA ARG A 123 -1.89 -5.96 -12.21
C ARG A 123 -2.32 -7.40 -11.96
N CYS A 124 -1.42 -8.23 -11.42
CA CYS A 124 -1.71 -9.62 -11.09
C CYS A 124 -2.54 -9.80 -9.80
N ALA A 125 -2.63 -8.76 -8.99
CA ALA A 125 -3.37 -8.83 -7.73
C ALA A 125 -4.88 -8.95 -7.95
N LEU A 126 -5.50 -9.95 -7.32
CA LEU A 126 -6.94 -10.22 -7.35
C LEU A 126 -7.70 -9.26 -6.44
N SER A 127 -7.19 -9.03 -5.23
CA SER A 127 -7.81 -8.11 -4.27
C SER A 127 -6.77 -7.47 -3.34
N ARG A 128 -7.20 -6.44 -2.63
CA ARG A 128 -6.49 -5.75 -1.55
C ARG A 128 -7.41 -5.65 -0.36
N THR A 129 -6.89 -6.00 0.82
CA THR A 129 -7.59 -5.84 2.10
C THR A 129 -6.98 -4.66 2.85
N TYR A 130 -7.84 -3.75 3.28
CA TYR A 130 -7.48 -2.63 4.13
C TYR A 130 -8.24 -2.67 5.44
N GLN A 131 -7.60 -2.18 6.48
CA GLN A 131 -8.20 -1.92 7.79
C GLN A 131 -8.09 -0.45 8.12
N TYR A 132 -9.17 0.13 8.66
CA TYR A 132 -9.17 1.45 9.26
C TYR A 132 -9.49 1.33 10.74
N SER A 133 -8.61 1.84 11.60
CA SER A 133 -8.73 1.72 13.06
C SER A 133 -9.16 3.03 13.70
N ILE A 134 -10.18 2.97 14.55
CA ILE A 134 -10.74 4.11 15.28
C ILE A 134 -10.66 3.81 16.79
N LEU A 135 -10.03 4.71 17.54
CA LEU A 135 -10.11 4.72 19.00
C LEU A 135 -11.37 5.50 19.40
N ASN A 136 -12.39 4.80 19.89
CA ASN A 136 -13.68 5.38 20.25
C ASN A 136 -13.89 5.39 21.76
N ARG A 137 -13.42 6.44 22.42
CA ARG A 137 -13.55 6.68 23.86
C ARG A 137 -13.36 8.17 24.20
N LEU A 138 -13.69 8.56 25.44
CA LEU A 138 -13.60 9.96 25.89
C LEU A 138 -12.17 10.53 25.83
N SER A 139 -11.15 9.74 26.21
CA SER A 139 -9.76 10.20 26.28
C SER A 139 -8.94 9.68 25.09
N PRO A 140 -8.05 10.48 24.49
CA PRO A 140 -7.12 10.01 23.45
C PRO A 140 -6.08 9.03 24.02
N SER A 141 -5.30 8.38 23.17
CA SER A 141 -4.21 7.49 23.55
C SER A 141 -2.90 7.93 22.88
N PRO A 142 -1.86 8.30 23.65
CA PRO A 142 -0.53 8.55 23.08
C PRO A 142 0.06 7.33 22.35
N LEU A 143 -0.25 6.12 22.84
CA LEU A 143 0.25 4.87 22.28
C LEU A 143 -0.41 4.48 20.94
N ARG A 144 -1.60 5.02 20.66
CA ARG A 144 -2.38 4.72 19.42
C ARG A 144 -2.47 5.90 18.48
N ARG A 145 -1.82 7.04 18.80
CA ARG A 145 -1.96 8.30 18.04
C ARG A 145 -1.52 8.20 16.58
N LEU A 146 -0.61 7.29 16.27
CA LEU A 146 -0.06 7.12 14.92
C LEU A 146 -0.85 6.11 14.07
N THR A 147 -1.70 5.27 14.71
CA THR A 147 -2.36 4.14 14.03
C THR A 147 -3.88 4.12 14.18
N HIS A 148 -4.47 5.04 14.95
CA HIS A 148 -5.92 5.08 15.18
C HIS A 148 -6.43 6.51 15.09
N LEU A 149 -7.52 6.70 14.37
CA LEU A 149 -8.30 7.95 14.45
C LEU A 149 -9.01 8.00 15.80
N TRP A 150 -8.78 9.05 16.57
CA TRP A 150 -9.54 9.24 17.80
C TRP A 150 -10.88 9.91 17.53
N VAL A 151 -11.96 9.27 17.98
CA VAL A 151 -13.34 9.77 17.94
C VAL A 151 -13.88 9.73 19.37
N ARG A 152 -14.20 10.90 19.90
CA ARG A 152 -14.67 11.06 21.29
C ARG A 152 -16.11 10.62 21.47
N GLU A 153 -16.97 11.01 20.51
CA GLU A 153 -18.40 10.76 20.57
C GLU A 153 -18.69 9.28 20.38
N PRO A 154 -19.70 8.73 21.07
CA PRO A 154 -20.13 7.34 20.88
C PRO A 154 -20.46 7.09 19.39
N LEU A 155 -20.06 5.92 18.89
CA LEU A 155 -20.37 5.48 17.54
C LEU A 155 -21.36 4.29 17.61
N ASP A 156 -22.46 4.40 16.88
CA ASP A 156 -23.38 3.29 16.63
C ASP A 156 -22.80 2.38 15.56
N VAL A 157 -22.07 1.35 15.99
CA VAL A 157 -21.38 0.41 15.10
C VAL A 157 -22.36 -0.44 14.29
N ALA A 158 -23.56 -0.72 14.81
CA ALA A 158 -24.56 -1.49 14.09
C ALA A 158 -25.04 -0.71 12.85
N ARG A 159 -25.37 0.59 13.01
CA ARG A 159 -25.74 1.47 11.88
C ARG A 159 -24.59 1.69 10.91
N MET A 160 -23.36 1.83 11.43
CA MET A 160 -22.16 1.91 10.56
C MET A 160 -22.03 0.65 9.70
N ASN A 161 -22.20 -0.54 10.29
CA ASN A 161 -22.10 -1.81 9.57
C ASN A 161 -23.25 -1.99 8.56
N GLU A 162 -24.48 -1.63 8.92
CA GLU A 162 -25.62 -1.61 8.00
C GLU A 162 -25.31 -0.77 6.76
N ALA A 163 -24.81 0.46 6.96
CA ALA A 163 -24.42 1.34 5.86
C ALA A 163 -23.23 0.80 5.05
N ALA A 164 -22.27 0.15 5.71
CA ALA A 164 -21.10 -0.44 5.07
C ALA A 164 -21.48 -1.58 4.10
N GLN A 165 -22.54 -2.35 4.41
CA GLN A 165 -23.02 -3.41 3.51
C GLN A 165 -23.55 -2.86 2.18
N LEU A 166 -23.98 -1.59 2.11
CA LEU A 166 -24.39 -0.94 0.86
C LEU A 166 -23.23 -0.65 -0.09
N LEU A 167 -21.97 -0.68 0.41
CA LEU A 167 -20.75 -0.53 -0.39
C LEU A 167 -20.32 -1.86 -1.05
N VAL A 168 -20.86 -3.00 -0.59
CA VAL A 168 -20.52 -4.33 -1.11
C VAL A 168 -21.16 -4.53 -2.47
N GLY A 169 -20.41 -5.13 -3.40
CA GLY A 169 -20.85 -5.34 -4.78
C GLY A 169 -20.07 -4.50 -5.78
N THR A 170 -20.63 -4.39 -6.98
CA THR A 170 -20.00 -3.66 -8.09
C THR A 170 -20.68 -2.30 -8.26
N HIS A 171 -19.97 -1.22 -7.96
CA HIS A 171 -20.46 0.15 -8.00
C HIS A 171 -19.49 1.09 -8.69
N ASP A 172 -20.01 2.21 -9.20
CA ASP A 172 -19.18 3.37 -9.57
C ASP A 172 -18.84 4.19 -8.33
N PHE A 173 -17.56 4.25 -7.98
CA PHE A 173 -17.06 4.98 -6.82
C PHE A 173 -16.49 6.36 -7.14
N ARG A 174 -16.77 6.91 -8.32
CA ARG A 174 -16.22 8.20 -8.78
C ARG A 174 -16.46 9.33 -7.79
N SER A 175 -17.65 9.44 -7.25
CA SER A 175 -18.05 10.45 -6.27
C SER A 175 -17.29 10.34 -4.93
N LEU A 176 -16.85 9.14 -4.59
CA LEU A 176 -16.10 8.82 -3.38
C LEU A 176 -14.59 8.78 -3.60
N ALA A 177 -14.10 9.16 -4.79
CA ALA A 177 -12.68 9.26 -5.13
C ALA A 177 -12.25 10.72 -5.29
N VAL A 178 -10.93 10.92 -5.38
CA VAL A 178 -10.34 12.24 -5.66
C VAL A 178 -9.45 12.18 -6.89
N GLY A 179 -9.66 13.11 -7.83
CA GLY A 179 -8.81 13.24 -9.02
C GLY A 179 -8.81 12.01 -9.93
N HIS A 180 -9.95 11.30 -9.99
CA HIS A 180 -10.08 10.16 -10.92
C HIS A 180 -10.38 10.70 -12.33
N PRO A 181 -9.57 10.33 -13.35
CA PRO A 181 -9.79 10.77 -14.72
C PRO A 181 -11.15 10.29 -15.26
N GLU A 182 -11.84 11.16 -16.01
CA GLU A 182 -13.18 10.85 -16.55
C GLU A 182 -13.16 9.73 -17.59
N ASP A 183 -12.05 9.61 -18.34
CA ASP A 183 -11.83 8.59 -19.38
C ASP A 183 -11.53 7.19 -18.80
N ARG A 184 -11.41 7.07 -17.46
CA ARG A 184 -11.12 5.79 -16.80
C ARG A 184 -12.31 5.28 -16.00
N SER A 185 -12.47 3.95 -16.01
CA SER A 185 -13.52 3.29 -15.22
C SER A 185 -13.31 3.50 -13.73
N ALA A 186 -14.32 4.05 -13.06
CA ALA A 186 -14.39 4.18 -11.61
C ALA A 186 -15.16 3.01 -10.95
N VAL A 187 -15.58 2.02 -11.75
CA VAL A 187 -16.27 0.84 -11.25
C VAL A 187 -15.31 -0.07 -10.51
N ARG A 188 -15.67 -0.46 -9.28
CA ARG A 188 -14.92 -1.41 -8.45
C ARG A 188 -15.86 -2.49 -7.93
N ASN A 189 -15.32 -3.70 -7.81
CA ASN A 189 -16.02 -4.80 -7.15
C ASN A 189 -15.49 -4.89 -5.71
N VAL A 190 -16.34 -4.56 -4.76
CA VAL A 190 -16.09 -4.66 -3.32
C VAL A 190 -16.61 -5.99 -2.81
N MET A 191 -15.74 -6.85 -2.29
CA MET A 191 -16.09 -8.18 -1.80
C MET A 191 -16.55 -8.13 -0.34
N ARG A 192 -16.06 -7.15 0.44
CA ARG A 192 -16.36 -7.02 1.87
C ARG A 192 -16.16 -5.59 2.34
N TRP A 193 -17.02 -5.14 3.27
CA TRP A 193 -16.85 -3.91 4.02
C TRP A 193 -17.58 -4.06 5.35
N ASP A 194 -16.82 -4.42 6.39
CA ASP A 194 -17.36 -4.74 7.70
C ASP A 194 -16.92 -3.73 8.75
N VAL A 195 -17.81 -3.44 9.68
CA VAL A 195 -17.53 -2.58 10.84
C VAL A 195 -17.76 -3.39 12.11
N THR A 196 -16.73 -3.50 12.93
CA THR A 196 -16.76 -4.26 14.19
C THR A 196 -16.22 -3.44 15.35
N ARG A 197 -16.58 -3.82 16.57
CA ARG A 197 -16.05 -3.21 17.80
C ARG A 197 -15.37 -4.25 18.66
N ASN A 198 -14.16 -3.90 19.13
CA ASN A 198 -13.44 -4.66 20.14
C ASN A 198 -12.99 -3.71 21.27
N GLY A 199 -13.72 -3.72 22.38
CA GLY A 199 -13.53 -2.77 23.46
C GLY A 199 -13.72 -1.32 23.00
N ASP A 200 -12.70 -0.50 23.18
CA ASP A 200 -12.65 0.90 22.77
C ASP A 200 -12.19 1.12 21.31
N THR A 201 -11.92 0.05 20.58
CA THR A 201 -11.51 0.11 19.18
C THR A 201 -12.67 -0.27 18.25
N VAL A 202 -12.97 0.59 17.29
CA VAL A 202 -13.82 0.29 16.14
C VAL A 202 -12.93 0.04 14.93
N VAL A 203 -13.12 -1.10 14.27
CA VAL A 203 -12.37 -1.54 13.12
C VAL A 203 -13.30 -1.58 11.92
N ILE A 204 -12.88 -0.92 10.82
CA ILE A 204 -13.54 -1.02 9.52
C ILE A 204 -12.59 -1.77 8.61
N GLU A 205 -13.00 -2.95 8.13
CA GLU A 205 -12.20 -3.76 7.21
C GLU A 205 -12.89 -3.86 5.86
N CYS A 206 -12.13 -3.63 4.78
CA CYS A 206 -12.67 -3.69 3.42
C CYS A 206 -11.72 -4.43 2.48
N GLU A 207 -12.33 -5.18 1.54
CA GLU A 207 -11.62 -5.91 0.49
C GLU A 207 -12.29 -5.61 -0.87
N ALA A 208 -11.47 -5.26 -1.88
CA ALA A 208 -11.93 -5.02 -3.24
C ALA A 208 -10.86 -5.43 -4.27
N ASN A 209 -11.27 -5.57 -5.54
CA ASN A 209 -10.35 -5.78 -6.66
C ASN A 209 -9.38 -4.59 -6.87
N GLY A 210 -9.70 -3.44 -6.30
CA GLY A 210 -8.87 -2.24 -6.29
C GLY A 210 -9.61 -1.07 -5.66
N PHE A 211 -8.86 -0.09 -5.20
CA PHE A 211 -9.39 1.15 -4.64
C PHE A 211 -8.83 2.35 -5.41
N MET A 212 -9.62 3.41 -5.49
CA MET A 212 -9.20 4.70 -6.03
C MET A 212 -8.62 5.58 -4.93
N LYS A 213 -7.96 6.67 -5.34
CA LYS A 213 -7.36 7.63 -4.41
C LYS A 213 -8.40 8.14 -3.42
N GLN A 214 -8.11 7.99 -2.13
CA GLN A 214 -8.93 8.41 -0.98
C GLN A 214 -10.33 7.75 -0.86
N GLN A 215 -10.68 6.79 -1.71
CA GLN A 215 -11.99 6.13 -1.71
C GLN A 215 -12.34 5.57 -0.32
N ILE A 216 -11.45 4.78 0.28
CA ILE A 216 -11.70 4.17 1.60
C ILE A 216 -11.90 5.24 2.67
N ARG A 217 -11.08 6.27 2.69
CA ARG A 217 -11.12 7.33 3.70
C ARG A 217 -12.38 8.19 3.61
N LYS A 218 -12.88 8.47 2.39
CA LYS A 218 -14.15 9.17 2.15
C LYS A 218 -15.35 8.31 2.52
N SER A 219 -15.38 7.05 2.09
CA SER A 219 -16.45 6.11 2.44
C SER A 219 -16.53 5.93 3.96
N ASN A 220 -15.40 5.70 4.61
CA ASN A 220 -15.34 5.58 6.07
C ASN A 220 -15.71 6.89 6.80
N GLY A 221 -15.46 8.05 6.18
CA GLY A 221 -15.91 9.34 6.69
C GLY A 221 -17.43 9.42 6.79
N ILE A 222 -18.15 8.99 5.76
CA ILE A 222 -19.62 8.90 5.80
C ILE A 222 -20.07 7.91 6.87
N LEU A 223 -19.43 6.73 6.96
CA LEU A 223 -19.76 5.72 7.98
C LEU A 223 -19.62 6.27 9.41
N VAL A 224 -18.56 7.03 9.69
CA VAL A 224 -18.36 7.67 11.00
C VAL A 224 -19.46 8.68 11.30
N GLU A 225 -19.88 9.51 10.35
CA GLU A 225 -20.98 10.47 10.57
C GLU A 225 -22.35 9.79 10.71
N ILE A 226 -22.56 8.61 10.07
CA ILE A 226 -23.72 7.74 10.32
C ILE A 226 -23.67 7.20 11.74
N GLY A 227 -22.50 6.71 12.19
CA GLY A 227 -22.31 6.22 13.55
C GLY A 227 -22.50 7.28 14.64
N ARG A 228 -22.23 8.54 14.34
CA ARG A 228 -22.52 9.72 15.17
C ARG A 228 -24.00 10.12 15.15
N GLY A 229 -24.82 9.50 14.29
CA GLY A 229 -26.22 9.88 14.09
C GLY A 229 -26.45 11.17 13.29
N LYS A 230 -25.40 11.71 12.62
CA LYS A 230 -25.52 12.93 11.83
C LYS A 230 -26.02 12.68 10.41
N TYR A 231 -25.75 11.50 9.86
CA TYR A 231 -26.22 11.10 8.53
C TYR A 231 -27.14 9.87 8.63
N PRO A 232 -28.13 9.75 7.74
CA PRO A 232 -28.91 8.54 7.60
C PRO A 232 -28.08 7.46 6.85
N VAL A 233 -28.49 6.19 6.97
CA VAL A 233 -27.83 5.04 6.33
C VAL A 233 -27.81 5.18 4.79
N GLU A 234 -28.87 5.73 4.22
CA GLU A 234 -29.08 5.97 2.79
C GLU A 234 -28.07 6.95 2.18
N LYS A 235 -27.30 7.67 3.01
CA LYS A 235 -26.24 8.57 2.56
C LYS A 235 -25.19 7.86 1.70
N ILE A 236 -24.92 6.59 1.96
CA ILE A 236 -24.04 5.76 1.13
C ILE A 236 -24.61 5.56 -0.27
N THR A 237 -25.90 5.20 -0.38
CA THR A 237 -26.58 5.02 -1.66
C THR A 237 -26.57 6.33 -2.48
N GLN A 238 -26.93 7.44 -1.85
CA GLN A 238 -26.87 8.76 -2.50
C GLN A 238 -25.47 9.09 -3.03
N ALA A 239 -24.43 8.73 -2.27
CA ALA A 239 -23.05 8.93 -2.70
C ALA A 239 -22.69 8.04 -3.90
N LEU A 240 -23.10 6.77 -3.91
CA LEU A 240 -22.89 5.88 -5.05
C LEU A 240 -23.65 6.30 -6.30
N GLU A 241 -24.82 6.95 -6.16
CA GLU A 241 -25.63 7.52 -7.24
C GLU A 241 -25.06 8.85 -7.78
N GLY A 242 -23.91 9.30 -7.30
CA GLY A 242 -23.24 10.51 -7.77
C GLY A 242 -23.62 11.80 -7.01
N ASN A 243 -24.40 11.69 -5.92
CA ASN A 243 -24.83 12.80 -5.08
C ASN A 243 -24.23 12.72 -3.67
N PRO A 244 -22.89 12.78 -3.52
CA PRO A 244 -22.21 12.53 -2.25
C PRO A 244 -22.49 13.66 -1.23
N GLY A 245 -22.81 14.88 -1.67
CA GLY A 245 -22.85 16.05 -0.81
C GLY A 245 -21.54 16.23 -0.07
N GLU A 246 -21.60 16.66 1.19
CA GLU A 246 -20.42 16.71 2.04
C GLU A 246 -19.96 15.31 2.41
N THR A 247 -18.69 15.01 2.12
CA THR A 247 -18.03 13.73 2.42
C THR A 247 -16.77 13.98 3.22
N PRO A 248 -16.80 13.75 4.56
CA PRO A 248 -15.64 13.94 5.40
C PRO A 248 -14.49 13.01 4.98
N LEU A 249 -13.29 13.56 4.83
CA LEU A 249 -12.08 12.78 4.55
C LEU A 249 -11.38 12.45 5.86
N LEU A 250 -11.42 11.19 6.26
CA LEU A 250 -10.70 10.74 7.47
C LEU A 250 -9.19 10.85 7.29
N SER A 251 -8.47 11.06 8.39
CA SER A 251 -6.99 11.07 8.39
C SER A 251 -6.42 9.73 7.94
N ALA A 252 -5.26 9.75 7.29
CA ALA A 252 -4.64 8.54 6.74
C ALA A 252 -4.03 7.63 7.82
N HIS A 253 -3.63 8.16 8.98
CA HIS A 253 -2.96 7.41 10.03
C HIS A 253 -3.79 6.25 10.65
N GLY A 254 -5.12 6.25 10.44
CA GLY A 254 -5.95 5.11 10.80
C GLY A 254 -5.94 3.98 9.77
N LEU A 255 -5.41 4.22 8.55
CA LEU A 255 -5.50 3.32 7.41
C LEU A 255 -4.26 2.44 7.28
N CYS A 256 -4.45 1.14 7.17
CA CYS A 256 -3.39 0.15 6.97
C CYS A 256 -3.77 -0.84 5.85
N LEU A 257 -2.88 -1.04 4.89
CA LEU A 257 -2.96 -2.14 3.92
C LEU A 257 -2.58 -3.44 4.63
N ILE A 258 -3.53 -4.35 4.77
CA ILE A 258 -3.33 -5.61 5.51
C ILE A 258 -2.71 -6.68 4.64
N SER A 259 -3.26 -6.87 3.42
CA SER A 259 -2.78 -7.91 2.51
C SER A 259 -3.16 -7.63 1.07
N VAL A 260 -2.45 -8.30 0.17
CA VAL A 260 -2.74 -8.34 -1.26
C VAL A 260 -2.87 -9.81 -1.67
N LYS A 261 -3.97 -10.18 -2.30
CA LYS A 261 -4.21 -11.55 -2.78
C LYS A 261 -3.80 -11.69 -4.24
N TYR A 262 -3.16 -12.80 -4.56
CA TYR A 262 -2.77 -13.19 -5.91
C TYR A 262 -3.37 -14.54 -6.29
N PRO A 263 -3.40 -14.91 -7.59
CA PRO A 263 -3.76 -16.27 -8.00
C PRO A 263 -2.88 -17.31 -7.33
N SER A 264 -3.44 -18.48 -7.00
CA SER A 264 -2.70 -19.60 -6.39
C SER A 264 -1.55 -20.13 -7.27
N SER A 265 -1.60 -19.88 -8.58
CA SER A 265 -0.50 -20.15 -9.51
C SER A 265 0.70 -19.22 -9.33
N THR A 266 0.52 -18.04 -8.74
CA THR A 266 1.62 -17.16 -8.37
C THR A 266 2.27 -17.73 -7.12
N ARG A 267 3.53 -18.17 -7.22
CA ARG A 267 4.32 -18.66 -6.06
C ARG A 267 4.67 -17.49 -5.14
N PHE A 268 3.66 -16.99 -4.46
CA PHE A 268 3.73 -15.85 -3.54
C PHE A 268 3.10 -16.26 -2.21
N GLY A 269 3.94 -16.59 -1.26
CA GLY A 269 3.56 -17.08 0.05
C GLY A 269 4.40 -18.30 0.44
N PRO A 270 4.44 -18.66 1.71
CA PRO A 270 5.03 -19.93 2.11
C PRO A 270 4.27 -21.07 1.43
N GLU A 271 5.01 -22.10 1.02
CA GLU A 271 4.42 -23.36 0.51
C GLU A 271 3.49 -23.99 1.52
#